data_88aebe91bf4dec68056473c1ed79272e
#
_entry.id   88aebe91bf4dec68056473c1ed79272e
#
_cell.length_a   1.000
_cell.length_b   1.000
_cell.length_c   1.000
_cell.angle_alpha   90.00
_cell.angle_beta   90.00
_cell.angle_gamma   90.00
#
_symmetry.space_group_name_H-M   'P 1'
#
loop_
_entity.id
_entity.type
_entity.pdbx_description
1 polymer ?
#
loop_
_entity_poly.entity_id
_entity_poly.type
_entity_poly.pdbx_seq_one_letter_code
_entity_poly.pdbx_strand_id
1 'polypeptide(L)'
;DYGAEKVVGIDISQKMLEVARTENSDSKIRYIHMPMEEIAQLQETFDVVVSSLAFHYVEDFRGVIRDVYNLLDKKGELIFSQENPLCTCHSGGNRWTKDENGNKVHLNLAYYSVEGERESEWFIENVKKYHRTFSTIVNTLIEEGFTIEKMIEPLPTDELLEKYPHYKDLLHKPDFLLIKARKS
;
A
#
# COMPACT_ATOMS: atom_id res chain seq x y z
N ASP A 1 11.50 8.15 18.18
CA ASP A 1 12.79 8.39 17.53
C ASP A 1 13.54 7.05 17.38
N TYR A 2 13.64 6.56 16.15
CA TYR A 2 14.31 5.29 15.83
C TYR A 2 15.73 5.50 15.27
N GLY A 3 16.29 6.70 15.48
CA GLY A 3 17.68 7.01 15.15
C GLY A 3 17.94 7.43 13.69
N ALA A 4 16.90 7.74 12.92
CA ALA A 4 17.08 8.27 11.58
C ALA A 4 17.85 9.59 11.61
N GLU A 5 18.89 9.72 10.79
CA GLU A 5 19.67 10.96 10.67
C GLU A 5 19.00 11.97 9.74
N LYS A 6 18.28 11.46 8.71
CA LYS A 6 17.56 12.25 7.72
C LYS A 6 16.31 11.51 7.27
N VAL A 7 15.22 12.24 7.12
CA VAL A 7 13.96 11.73 6.60
C VAL A 7 13.46 12.64 5.48
N VAL A 8 13.02 12.06 4.38
CA VAL A 8 12.33 12.75 3.31
C VAL A 8 10.91 12.20 3.22
N GLY A 9 9.92 13.03 3.49
CA GLY A 9 8.51 12.70 3.32
C GLY A 9 7.97 13.33 2.05
N ILE A 10 7.31 12.55 1.22
CA ILE A 10 6.64 13.04 0.02
C ILE A 10 5.14 12.77 0.08
N ASP A 11 4.35 13.63 -0.47
CA ASP A 11 2.91 13.43 -0.67
C ASP A 11 2.45 14.31 -1.86
N ILE A 12 1.48 13.81 -2.62
CA ILE A 12 0.81 14.57 -3.69
C ILE A 12 -0.16 15.61 -3.13
N SER A 13 -0.60 15.46 -1.89
CA SER A 13 -1.54 16.35 -1.23
C SER A 13 -0.81 17.40 -0.42
N GLN A 14 -0.85 18.65 -0.89
CA GLN A 14 -0.33 19.80 -0.15
C GLN A 14 -0.94 19.90 1.26
N LYS A 15 -2.23 19.59 1.39
CA LYS A 15 -2.94 19.63 2.68
C LYS A 15 -2.40 18.58 3.67
N MET A 16 -2.09 17.37 3.19
CA MET A 16 -1.48 16.33 4.03
C MET A 16 -0.08 16.73 4.48
N LEU A 17 0.70 17.37 3.61
CA LEU A 17 2.01 17.89 3.98
C LEU A 17 1.93 19.04 5.00
N GLU A 18 0.91 19.86 4.97
CA GLU A 18 0.69 20.91 5.97
C GLU A 18 0.39 20.30 7.35
N VAL A 19 -0.46 19.27 7.41
CA VAL A 19 -0.71 18.49 8.63
C VAL A 19 0.58 17.85 9.13
N ALA A 20 1.32 17.17 8.23
CA ALA A 20 2.57 16.50 8.59
C ALA A 20 3.62 17.48 9.17
N ARG A 21 3.77 18.67 8.58
CA ARG A 21 4.66 19.72 9.10
C ARG A 21 4.23 20.25 10.45
N THR A 22 2.93 20.26 10.73
CA THR A 22 2.38 20.76 12.00
C THR A 22 2.53 19.72 13.11
N GLU A 23 2.22 18.46 12.81
CA GLU A 23 2.17 17.40 13.80
C GLU A 23 3.52 16.68 14.02
N ASN A 24 4.37 16.64 12.97
CA ASN A 24 5.63 15.90 12.96
C ASN A 24 6.79 16.79 12.51
N SER A 25 6.96 17.94 13.15
CA SER A 25 8.06 18.87 12.85
C SER A 25 9.35 18.43 13.54
N ASP A 26 10.39 18.15 12.75
CA ASP A 26 11.75 17.89 13.23
C ASP A 26 12.75 18.42 12.20
N SER A 27 13.91 18.92 12.66
CA SER A 27 14.97 19.46 11.79
C SER A 27 15.55 18.42 10.82
N LYS A 28 15.40 17.15 11.10
CA LYS A 28 15.84 16.02 10.26
C LYS A 28 14.84 15.68 9.17
N ILE A 29 13.62 16.23 9.19
CA ILE A 29 12.55 15.87 8.26
C ILE A 29 12.38 16.97 7.21
N ARG A 30 12.49 16.59 5.95
CA ARG A 30 12.16 17.43 4.80
C ARG A 30 10.89 16.92 4.11
N TYR A 31 9.86 17.73 4.03
CA TYR A 31 8.63 17.43 3.32
C TYR A 31 8.61 18.06 1.92
N ILE A 32 8.32 17.25 0.91
CA ILE A 32 8.29 17.66 -0.51
C ILE A 32 6.91 17.35 -1.08
N HIS A 33 6.30 18.34 -1.73
CA HIS A 33 5.08 18.14 -2.52
C HIS A 33 5.46 17.52 -3.86
N MET A 34 5.25 16.22 -4.00
CA MET A 34 5.70 15.43 -5.14
C MET A 34 4.85 14.16 -5.27
N PRO A 35 4.38 13.82 -6.48
CA PRO A 35 3.81 12.50 -6.73
C PRO A 35 4.91 11.44 -6.69
N MET A 36 4.56 10.23 -6.29
CA MET A 36 5.56 9.17 -6.15
C MET A 36 6.14 8.69 -7.49
N GLU A 37 5.47 8.96 -8.59
CA GLU A 37 5.95 8.68 -9.95
C GLU A 37 7.14 9.59 -10.35
N GLU A 38 7.43 10.61 -9.55
CA GLU A 38 8.53 11.55 -9.80
C GLU A 38 9.69 11.38 -8.82
N ILE A 39 9.70 10.34 -7.98
CA ILE A 39 10.72 10.14 -6.92
C ILE A 39 12.15 10.06 -7.46
N ALA A 40 12.35 9.66 -8.71
CA ALA A 40 13.66 9.69 -9.36
C ALA A 40 14.31 11.08 -9.37
N GLN A 41 13.52 12.16 -9.21
CA GLN A 41 14.03 13.54 -9.14
C GLN A 41 14.73 13.86 -7.81
N LEU A 42 14.59 13.01 -6.77
CA LEU A 42 15.20 13.24 -5.46
C LEU A 42 16.74 13.25 -5.52
N GLN A 43 17.35 12.51 -6.45
CA GLN A 43 18.82 12.44 -6.66
C GLN A 43 19.60 12.18 -5.37
N GLU A 44 19.04 11.41 -4.48
CA GLU A 44 19.57 11.03 -3.17
C GLU A 44 19.43 9.52 -3.00
N THR A 45 20.22 8.93 -2.10
CA THR A 45 20.06 7.52 -1.73
C THR A 45 19.57 7.37 -0.28
N PHE A 46 18.96 6.24 0.00
CA PHE A 46 18.32 5.95 1.28
C PHE A 46 18.61 4.51 1.73
N ASP A 47 18.78 4.33 3.03
CA ASP A 47 18.87 2.99 3.63
C ASP A 47 17.51 2.28 3.62
N VAL A 48 16.43 3.06 3.77
CA VAL A 48 15.06 2.52 3.87
C VAL A 48 14.09 3.43 3.12
N VAL A 49 13.23 2.82 2.32
CA VAL A 49 12.05 3.46 1.75
C VAL A 49 10.80 2.82 2.36
N VAL A 50 9.90 3.67 2.87
CA VAL A 50 8.63 3.24 3.44
C VAL A 50 7.48 3.84 2.64
N SER A 51 6.52 3.02 2.22
CA SER A 51 5.29 3.48 1.57
C SER A 51 4.07 2.91 2.31
N SER A 52 3.18 3.78 2.76
CA SER A 52 2.00 3.36 3.51
C SER A 52 0.74 3.63 2.70
N LEU A 53 0.06 2.55 2.29
CA LEU A 53 -1.23 2.56 1.59
C LEU A 53 -1.28 3.48 0.36
N ALA A 54 -0.21 3.51 -0.43
CA ALA A 54 -0.08 4.42 -1.55
C ALA A 54 0.09 3.71 -2.92
N PHE A 55 0.78 2.58 -3.01
CA PHE A 55 1.12 1.95 -4.29
C PHE A 55 -0.08 1.46 -5.12
N HIS A 56 -1.22 1.23 -4.51
CA HIS A 56 -2.43 0.86 -5.26
C HIS A 56 -3.07 2.04 -6.00
N TYR A 57 -2.60 3.27 -5.78
CA TYR A 57 -3.02 4.46 -6.57
C TYR A 57 -2.15 4.71 -7.80
N VAL A 58 -1.03 4.02 -7.95
CA VAL A 58 -0.08 4.21 -9.04
C VAL A 58 -0.45 3.36 -10.25
N GLU A 59 -0.48 3.95 -11.43
CA GLU A 59 -0.69 3.22 -12.69
C GLU A 59 0.55 2.44 -13.10
N ASP A 60 1.71 3.07 -13.20
CA ASP A 60 2.99 2.42 -13.50
C ASP A 60 3.71 1.95 -12.23
N PHE A 61 3.17 0.89 -11.63
CA PHE A 61 3.76 0.28 -10.44
C PHE A 61 5.20 -0.18 -10.67
N ARG A 62 5.49 -0.78 -11.85
CA ARG A 62 6.84 -1.25 -12.18
C ARG A 62 7.84 -0.10 -12.26
N GLY A 63 7.46 1.01 -12.90
CA GLY A 63 8.30 2.21 -12.97
C GLY A 63 8.65 2.74 -11.59
N VAL A 64 7.66 2.87 -10.70
CA VAL A 64 7.89 3.33 -9.32
C VAL A 64 8.76 2.35 -8.53
N ILE A 65 8.55 1.03 -8.64
CA ILE A 65 9.40 0.03 -7.96
C ILE A 65 10.85 0.11 -8.43
N ARG A 66 11.08 0.31 -9.74
CA ARG A 66 12.42 0.53 -10.30
C ARG A 66 13.07 1.80 -9.76
N ASP A 67 12.32 2.89 -9.68
CA ASP A 67 12.81 4.15 -9.14
C ASP A 67 13.15 4.03 -7.65
N VAL A 68 12.32 3.34 -6.87
CA VAL A 68 12.61 2.99 -5.47
C VAL A 68 13.90 2.15 -5.38
N TYR A 69 14.07 1.15 -6.25
CA TYR A 69 15.28 0.35 -6.29
C TYR A 69 16.52 1.21 -6.53
N ASN A 70 16.45 2.17 -7.45
CA ASN A 70 17.56 3.07 -7.77
C ASN A 70 17.89 4.03 -6.62
N LEU A 71 16.89 4.48 -5.88
CA LEU A 71 17.06 5.35 -4.71
C LEU A 71 17.57 4.62 -3.47
N LEU A 72 17.49 3.30 -3.41
CA LEU A 72 18.02 2.55 -2.28
C LEU A 72 19.52 2.33 -2.40
N ASP A 73 20.23 2.46 -1.27
CA ASP A 73 21.61 2.04 -1.13
C ASP A 73 21.75 0.50 -1.22
N LYS A 74 22.99 0.00 -1.32
CA LYS A 74 23.25 -1.45 -1.30
C LYS A 74 22.69 -2.06 -0.02
N LYS A 75 21.87 -3.11 -0.17
CA LYS A 75 21.16 -3.78 0.92
C LYS A 75 20.07 -2.92 1.57
N GLY A 76 19.74 -1.77 0.99
CA GLY A 76 18.63 -0.93 1.43
C GLY A 76 17.29 -1.67 1.39
N GLU A 77 16.36 -1.26 2.21
CA GLU A 77 15.10 -1.95 2.43
C GLU A 77 13.91 -1.15 1.90
N LEU A 78 13.02 -1.83 1.20
CA LEU A 78 11.69 -1.33 0.88
C LEU A 78 10.69 -2.00 1.80
N ILE A 79 9.90 -1.20 2.53
CA ILE A 79 8.79 -1.67 3.36
C ILE A 79 7.54 -0.95 2.90
N PHE A 80 6.53 -1.68 2.49
CA PHE A 80 5.29 -1.02 2.09
C PHE A 80 4.04 -1.78 2.48
N SER A 81 2.96 -1.03 2.60
CA SER A 81 1.60 -1.55 2.69
C SER A 81 0.76 -1.04 1.53
N GLN A 82 -0.17 -1.85 1.09
CA GLN A 82 -1.18 -1.48 0.10
C GLN A 82 -2.49 -2.22 0.35
N GLU A 83 -3.55 -1.83 -0.33
CA GLU A 83 -4.77 -2.64 -0.32
C GLU A 83 -4.47 -4.04 -0.86
N ASN A 84 -5.06 -5.03 -0.22
CA ASN A 84 -4.94 -6.42 -0.63
C ASN A 84 -5.57 -6.63 -2.01
N PRO A 85 -4.97 -7.43 -2.90
CA PRO A 85 -5.56 -7.77 -4.20
C PRO A 85 -7.00 -8.30 -4.13
N LEU A 86 -7.37 -9.00 -3.06
CA LEU A 86 -8.75 -9.44 -2.83
C LEU A 86 -9.73 -8.26 -2.59
N CYS A 87 -9.21 -7.10 -2.19
CA CYS A 87 -9.99 -5.89 -2.03
C CYS A 87 -10.13 -5.12 -3.34
N THR A 88 -9.04 -5.01 -4.10
CA THR A 88 -9.01 -4.21 -5.32
C THR A 88 -9.61 -4.91 -6.54
N CYS A 89 -9.73 -6.24 -6.54
CA CYS A 89 -10.27 -6.98 -7.70
C CYS A 89 -11.76 -6.74 -7.96
N HIS A 90 -12.52 -6.32 -6.95
CA HIS A 90 -13.96 -6.15 -7.06
C HIS A 90 -14.32 -5.01 -8.01
N SER A 91 -15.12 -5.32 -9.02
CA SER A 91 -15.62 -4.35 -10.02
C SER A 91 -17.13 -4.49 -10.18
N GLY A 92 -17.87 -3.87 -9.26
CA GLY A 92 -19.34 -3.80 -9.30
C GLY A 92 -20.06 -5.04 -8.72
N GLY A 93 -21.37 -4.89 -8.50
CA GLY A 93 -22.23 -5.93 -7.94
C GLY A 93 -22.11 -6.10 -6.41
N ASN A 94 -22.76 -7.12 -5.88
CA ASN A 94 -22.75 -7.40 -4.45
C ASN A 94 -21.42 -8.06 -4.04
N ARG A 95 -20.65 -7.36 -3.22
CA ARG A 95 -19.38 -7.86 -2.68
C ARG A 95 -19.56 -9.03 -1.70
N TRP A 96 -20.73 -9.13 -1.07
CA TRP A 96 -21.00 -10.11 -0.04
C TRP A 96 -22.27 -10.91 -0.33
N THR A 97 -22.19 -12.21 -0.17
CA THR A 97 -23.36 -13.06 0.03
C THR A 97 -23.73 -13.01 1.51
N LYS A 98 -25.01 -12.79 1.80
CA LYS A 98 -25.53 -12.68 3.16
C LYS A 98 -26.53 -13.81 3.42
N ASP A 99 -26.62 -14.24 4.69
CA ASP A 99 -27.67 -15.17 5.16
C ASP A 99 -29.04 -14.44 5.34
N GLU A 100 -30.04 -15.20 5.79
CA GLU A 100 -31.41 -14.69 6.02
C GLU A 100 -31.46 -13.60 7.12
N ASN A 101 -30.45 -13.57 8.01
CA ASN A 101 -30.31 -12.59 9.09
C ASN A 101 -29.48 -11.38 8.67
N GLY A 102 -28.98 -11.33 7.43
CA GLY A 102 -28.14 -10.25 6.91
C GLY A 102 -26.66 -10.37 7.25
N ASN A 103 -26.21 -11.47 7.87
CA ASN A 103 -24.79 -11.69 8.16
C ASN A 103 -24.03 -12.02 6.89
N LYS A 104 -22.81 -11.52 6.77
CA LYS A 104 -21.89 -11.84 5.67
C LYS A 104 -21.38 -13.27 5.83
N VAL A 105 -21.60 -14.12 4.83
CA VAL A 105 -21.19 -15.55 4.85
C VAL A 105 -20.10 -15.85 3.82
N HIS A 106 -20.10 -15.16 2.68
CA HIS A 106 -19.08 -15.32 1.65
C HIS A 106 -18.68 -13.98 1.04
N LEU A 107 -17.39 -13.84 0.76
CA LEU A 107 -16.88 -12.80 -0.12
C LEU A 107 -17.09 -13.26 -1.57
N ASN A 108 -17.74 -12.44 -2.37
CA ASN A 108 -17.89 -12.68 -3.80
C ASN A 108 -16.67 -12.12 -4.53
N LEU A 109 -15.82 -13.01 -5.03
CA LEU A 109 -14.64 -12.65 -5.80
C LEU A 109 -15.01 -12.61 -7.29
N ALA A 110 -14.71 -11.50 -7.95
CA ALA A 110 -14.93 -11.35 -9.38
C ALA A 110 -13.75 -10.61 -10.04
N TYR A 111 -13.42 -11.01 -11.26
CA TYR A 111 -12.41 -10.35 -12.10
C TYR A 111 -11.01 -10.23 -11.48
N TYR A 112 -10.64 -11.13 -10.56
CA TYR A 112 -9.31 -11.13 -9.94
C TYR A 112 -8.15 -11.20 -10.96
N SER A 113 -8.33 -11.92 -12.05
CA SER A 113 -7.29 -12.04 -13.08
C SER A 113 -7.28 -10.91 -14.12
N VAL A 114 -8.24 -9.97 -14.03
CA VAL A 114 -8.32 -8.81 -14.90
C VAL A 114 -7.73 -7.61 -14.15
N GLU A 115 -6.51 -7.26 -14.47
CA GLU A 115 -5.79 -6.13 -13.87
C GLU A 115 -6.19 -4.80 -14.51
N GLY A 116 -5.82 -3.70 -13.88
CA GLY A 116 -6.02 -2.34 -14.36
C GLY A 116 -6.83 -1.45 -13.44
N GLU A 117 -7.28 -0.34 -13.98
CA GLU A 117 -8.00 0.70 -13.25
C GLU A 117 -9.30 0.19 -12.61
N ARG A 118 -9.55 0.64 -11.40
CA ARG A 118 -10.79 0.46 -10.64
C ARG A 118 -11.25 1.79 -10.09
N GLU A 119 -12.52 2.07 -10.24
CA GLU A 119 -13.16 3.16 -9.53
C GLU A 119 -13.61 2.65 -8.15
N SER A 120 -13.32 3.40 -7.11
CA SER A 120 -13.80 3.10 -5.78
C SER A 120 -14.45 4.34 -5.17
N GLU A 121 -15.63 4.13 -4.60
CA GLU A 121 -16.23 5.11 -3.70
C GLU A 121 -15.52 5.01 -2.34
N TRP A 122 -14.85 6.06 -1.95
CA TRP A 122 -14.30 6.22 -0.61
C TRP A 122 -14.82 7.56 -0.05
N PHE A 123 -14.09 8.22 0.87
CA PHE A 123 -14.50 9.55 1.38
C PHE A 123 -14.63 10.63 0.29
N ILE A 124 -14.06 10.40 -0.88
CA ILE A 124 -14.12 11.24 -2.08
C ILE A 124 -14.61 10.35 -3.23
N GLU A 125 -15.56 10.86 -4.03
CA GLU A 125 -16.03 10.18 -5.24
C GLU A 125 -14.90 10.08 -6.28
N ASN A 126 -14.90 9.01 -7.06
CA ASN A 126 -13.99 8.77 -8.20
C ASN A 126 -12.49 8.65 -7.81
N VAL A 127 -12.17 8.02 -6.69
CA VAL A 127 -10.78 7.66 -6.39
C VAL A 127 -10.35 6.50 -7.29
N LYS A 128 -9.44 6.76 -8.21
CA LYS A 128 -8.84 5.74 -9.08
C LYS A 128 -7.87 4.89 -8.29
N LYS A 129 -8.01 3.57 -8.44
CA LYS A 129 -7.07 2.56 -7.92
C LYS A 129 -6.71 1.62 -9.03
N TYR A 130 -5.59 0.94 -8.90
CA TYR A 130 -5.13 -0.04 -9.89
C TYR A 130 -5.05 -1.41 -9.24
N HIS A 131 -5.93 -2.30 -9.70
CA HIS A 131 -5.89 -3.69 -9.29
C HIS A 131 -4.72 -4.41 -9.94
N ARG A 132 -3.96 -5.15 -9.13
CA ARG A 132 -2.90 -6.07 -9.53
C ARG A 132 -3.05 -7.37 -8.77
N THR A 133 -2.77 -8.47 -9.42
CA THR A 133 -2.74 -9.77 -8.75
C THR A 133 -1.54 -9.88 -7.79
N PHE A 134 -1.58 -10.80 -6.83
CA PHE A 134 -0.41 -11.10 -5.99
C PHE A 134 0.81 -11.45 -6.83
N SER A 135 0.62 -12.25 -7.90
CA SER A 135 1.72 -12.63 -8.78
C SER A 135 2.35 -11.44 -9.48
N THR A 136 1.59 -10.48 -9.96
CA THR A 136 2.13 -9.26 -10.58
C THR A 136 2.93 -8.43 -9.57
N ILE A 137 2.41 -8.25 -8.35
CA ILE A 137 3.11 -7.49 -7.30
C ILE A 137 4.45 -8.16 -6.95
N VAL A 138 4.41 -9.47 -6.66
CA VAL A 138 5.59 -10.24 -6.25
C VAL A 138 6.63 -10.32 -7.37
N ASN A 139 6.20 -10.66 -8.59
CA ASN A 139 7.11 -10.80 -9.72
C ASN A 139 7.73 -9.47 -10.13
N THR A 140 6.98 -8.36 -10.04
CA THR A 140 7.55 -7.02 -10.29
C THR A 140 8.71 -6.72 -9.35
N LEU A 141 8.57 -6.99 -8.05
CA LEU A 141 9.65 -6.81 -7.09
C LEU A 141 10.88 -7.66 -7.42
N ILE A 142 10.68 -8.94 -7.72
CA ILE A 142 11.76 -9.89 -8.06
C ILE A 142 12.47 -9.46 -9.35
N GLU A 143 11.71 -9.10 -10.37
CA GLU A 143 12.25 -8.72 -11.69
C GLU A 143 13.01 -7.38 -11.65
N GLU A 144 12.62 -6.46 -10.76
CA GLU A 144 13.36 -5.21 -10.52
C GLU A 144 14.55 -5.40 -9.55
N GLY A 145 14.84 -6.62 -9.09
CA GLY A 145 16.06 -6.96 -8.37
C GLY A 145 15.92 -7.04 -6.84
N PHE A 146 14.70 -6.99 -6.32
CA PHE A 146 14.47 -7.15 -4.89
C PHE A 146 14.45 -8.61 -4.46
N THR A 147 14.98 -8.88 -3.27
CA THR A 147 14.74 -10.12 -2.52
C THR A 147 13.60 -9.87 -1.54
N ILE A 148 12.48 -10.56 -1.67
CA ILE A 148 11.36 -10.46 -0.73
C ILE A 148 11.73 -11.21 0.54
N GLU A 149 11.77 -10.50 1.66
CA GLU A 149 12.10 -11.07 2.97
C GLU A 149 10.86 -11.48 3.76
N LYS A 150 9.77 -10.73 3.60
CA LYS A 150 8.53 -11.00 4.33
C LYS A 150 7.31 -10.46 3.58
N MET A 151 6.23 -11.21 3.64
CA MET A 151 4.90 -10.82 3.21
C MET A 151 3.91 -11.11 4.33
N ILE A 152 3.05 -10.15 4.67
CA ILE A 152 2.08 -10.26 5.76
C ILE A 152 0.74 -9.78 5.27
N GLU A 153 -0.28 -10.56 5.57
CA GLU A 153 -1.68 -10.18 5.48
C GLU A 153 -2.20 -10.07 6.92
N PRO A 154 -2.31 -8.84 7.47
CA PRO A 154 -2.65 -8.66 8.87
C PRO A 154 -4.09 -9.11 9.16
N LEU A 155 -4.24 -9.87 10.23
CA LEU A 155 -5.53 -10.30 10.76
C LEU A 155 -5.78 -9.66 12.13
N PRO A 156 -7.04 -9.44 12.52
CA PRO A 156 -7.36 -8.94 13.84
C PRO A 156 -7.02 -9.99 14.92
N THR A 157 -6.53 -9.52 16.05
CA THR A 157 -6.36 -10.35 17.24
C THR A 157 -7.71 -10.62 17.91
N ASP A 158 -7.80 -11.64 18.77
CA ASP A 158 -9.02 -11.95 19.53
C ASP A 158 -9.48 -10.74 20.35
N GLU A 159 -8.58 -10.02 20.99
CA GLU A 159 -8.86 -8.79 21.73
C GLU A 159 -9.50 -7.70 20.85
N LEU A 160 -9.00 -7.55 19.61
CA LEU A 160 -9.55 -6.62 18.63
C LEU A 160 -10.94 -7.03 18.16
N LEU A 161 -11.18 -8.34 18.00
CA LEU A 161 -12.48 -8.89 17.61
C LEU A 161 -13.52 -8.73 18.72
N GLU A 162 -13.11 -8.86 19.98
CA GLU A 162 -14.00 -8.60 21.14
C GLU A 162 -14.38 -7.12 21.21
N LYS A 163 -13.41 -6.22 21.03
CA LYS A 163 -13.62 -4.78 21.10
C LYS A 163 -14.38 -4.23 19.88
N TYR A 164 -14.12 -4.79 18.70
CA TYR A 164 -14.66 -4.34 17.42
C TYR A 164 -15.19 -5.53 16.60
N PRO A 165 -16.40 -6.04 16.92
CA PRO A 165 -16.95 -7.26 16.29
C PRO A 165 -17.10 -7.17 14.76
N HIS A 166 -17.18 -5.98 14.19
CA HIS A 166 -17.26 -5.79 12.74
C HIS A 166 -15.97 -6.18 12.01
N TYR A 167 -14.83 -6.27 12.70
CA TYR A 167 -13.58 -6.77 12.11
C TYR A 167 -13.60 -8.26 11.80
N LYS A 168 -14.67 -9.00 12.16
CA LYS A 168 -14.88 -10.39 11.71
C LYS A 168 -14.87 -10.54 10.18
N ASP A 169 -15.24 -9.49 9.46
CA ASP A 169 -15.15 -9.46 8.00
C ASP A 169 -13.73 -9.72 7.48
N LEU A 170 -12.70 -9.32 8.25
CA LEU A 170 -11.29 -9.52 7.89
C LEU A 170 -10.87 -11.00 7.94
N LEU A 171 -11.64 -11.87 8.60
CA LEU A 171 -11.41 -13.32 8.58
C LEU A 171 -11.79 -13.96 7.23
N HIS A 172 -12.64 -13.30 6.45
CA HIS A 172 -12.95 -13.71 5.07
C HIS A 172 -11.90 -13.25 4.07
N LYS A 173 -11.32 -12.09 4.31
CA LYS A 173 -10.25 -11.50 3.53
C LYS A 173 -9.49 -10.46 4.35
N PRO A 174 -8.17 -10.42 4.29
CA PRO A 174 -7.39 -9.30 4.80
C PRO A 174 -7.63 -8.05 3.93
N ASP A 175 -7.68 -6.87 4.55
CA ASP A 175 -7.82 -5.62 3.81
C ASP A 175 -6.50 -5.13 3.24
N PHE A 176 -5.39 -5.51 3.87
CA PHE A 176 -4.06 -5.00 3.54
C PHE A 176 -3.07 -6.12 3.24
N LEU A 177 -2.08 -5.77 2.45
CA LEU A 177 -0.89 -6.54 2.17
C LEU A 177 0.33 -5.71 2.55
N LEU A 178 1.21 -6.26 3.39
CA LEU A 178 2.48 -5.66 3.75
C LEU A 178 3.61 -6.49 3.15
N ILE A 179 4.59 -5.83 2.56
CA ILE A 179 5.78 -6.50 2.02
C ILE A 179 7.03 -5.77 2.52
N LYS A 180 8.00 -6.58 2.97
CA LYS A 180 9.38 -6.17 3.19
C LYS A 180 10.25 -6.82 2.13
N ALA A 181 11.02 -6.01 1.43
CA ALA A 181 11.94 -6.45 0.40
C ALA A 181 13.30 -5.73 0.55
N ARG A 182 14.38 -6.37 0.13
CA ARG A 182 15.73 -5.85 0.22
C ARG A 182 16.33 -5.74 -1.17
N LYS A 183 17.04 -4.66 -1.43
CA LYS A 183 17.88 -4.50 -2.63
C LYS A 183 19.02 -5.51 -2.60
N SER A 184 19.10 -6.37 -3.64
CA SER A 184 20.12 -7.41 -3.78
C SER A 184 21.49 -6.86 -4.16
#